data_b41cdb929f9352e72e1a509e43eba5cc
#
_entry.id   b41cdb929f9352e72e1a509e43eba5cc
#
_cell.length_a   1.000
_cell.length_b   1.000
_cell.length_c   1.000
_cell.angle_alpha   90.00
_cell.angle_beta   90.00
_cell.angle_gamma   90.00
#
_symmetry.space_group_name_H-M   'P 1'
#
loop_
_entity.id
_entity.type
_entity.pdbx_description
1 polymer ?
#
loop_
_entity_poly.entity_id
_entity_poly.type
_entity_poly.pdbx_seq_one_letter_code
_entity_poly.pdbx_strand_id
1 'polypeptide(L)'
;MVKEHPSDKDIELGAVYTKDEVVDFMLNLIGYTDDRPLYRQRILEPSFGAGHFLIPIVTRLLDAFEKSGKDNYFSLANCIRAAELDINVFAHTKKCISSLLSKRAIPKEVSDSLIASWLIRGDFLLQDNIGLFDFIIGNPPYIRQEAINQETLKIYRNKFSTMIGRADIYVPFFEKSLAALKLNGTLSFICSDAWTKNAYGKELRNLIASSYGLDLYIDMYGLPAFAHDVGAYTSITRIRNAKSNKTHIIDLEGLDSDYLKSISDQLSQQTQIDNNHVRIDTPRTSAPWLLSGNEESQIVRDLESRFAPIEQAGCKIGIGVATGADSVFVRDIDSLDIEDSRKVPLATGKDIVNGTLIWSGKAVVNPWDADGKLIKLEDFPRTEAYLSQHYERLCRRHTAKRNPDTLWYRTIDKIDSSLIQKEKLLIPDIRSNSQSIAYDTGTVYPHHGIYYITSSSWDLRALQALLRFGLASLFVRTYSTRLGGGYVRFQAQNLRRIHIPEWSSLSSKSKMTLIDSQHDDAHLDPRFVADLLQISISQCERIHTLA
;
A
#
# COMPACT_ATOMS: atom_id res chain seq x y z
N MET A 1 28.05 -25.43 5.51
CA MET A 1 27.23 -24.61 6.44
C MET A 1 25.83 -25.19 6.41
N VAL A 2 25.33 -25.65 7.56
CA VAL A 2 23.95 -26.20 7.67
C VAL A 2 23.00 -25.01 7.53
N LYS A 3 22.16 -25.01 6.50
CA LYS A 3 21.07 -24.04 6.36
C LYS A 3 20.00 -24.45 7.40
N GLU A 4 19.99 -23.80 8.54
CA GLU A 4 18.89 -23.95 9.51
C GLU A 4 17.65 -23.25 8.92
N HIS A 5 16.55 -24.00 8.83
CA HIS A 5 15.25 -23.45 8.46
C HIS A 5 14.73 -22.61 9.63
N PRO A 6 14.09 -21.46 9.38
CA PRO A 6 13.46 -20.67 10.43
C PRO A 6 12.42 -21.51 11.16
N SER A 7 12.37 -21.39 12.48
CA SER A 7 11.34 -22.02 13.30
C SER A 7 10.00 -21.27 13.12
N ASP A 8 8.87 -21.91 13.45
CA ASP A 8 7.55 -21.24 13.43
C ASP A 8 7.53 -19.94 14.27
N LYS A 9 8.38 -19.84 15.29
CA LYS A 9 8.59 -18.61 16.08
C LYS A 9 9.30 -17.50 15.33
N ASP A 10 10.21 -17.82 14.42
CA ASP A 10 10.93 -16.83 13.62
C ASP A 10 9.97 -16.18 12.62
N ILE A 11 9.00 -16.95 12.09
CA ILE A 11 7.92 -16.46 11.22
C ILE A 11 6.96 -15.55 11.99
N GLU A 12 6.63 -15.86 13.25
CA GLU A 12 5.82 -15.02 14.15
C GLU A 12 6.52 -13.69 14.48
N LEU A 13 7.86 -13.67 14.55
CA LEU A 13 8.67 -12.47 14.80
C LEU A 13 8.96 -11.65 13.53
N GLY A 14 8.44 -12.06 12.37
CA GLY A 14 8.61 -11.33 11.11
C GLY A 14 10.04 -11.41 10.53
N ALA A 15 10.82 -12.43 10.93
CA ALA A 15 12.17 -12.64 10.41
C ALA A 15 12.12 -13.18 8.97
N VAL A 16 12.58 -12.37 8.04
CA VAL A 16 12.64 -12.69 6.61
C VAL A 16 14.11 -12.62 6.15
N TYR A 17 14.67 -13.73 5.73
CA TYR A 17 16.08 -13.84 5.35
C TYR A 17 16.29 -13.45 3.88
N THR A 18 17.01 -12.35 3.67
CA THR A 18 17.38 -11.87 2.33
C THR A 18 18.50 -12.73 1.76
N LYS A 19 18.41 -13.07 0.46
CA LYS A 19 19.45 -13.85 -0.24
C LYS A 19 20.74 -13.05 -0.39
N ASP A 20 21.87 -13.77 -0.42
CA ASP A 20 23.20 -13.18 -0.47
C ASP A 20 23.41 -12.29 -1.71
N GLU A 21 22.88 -12.68 -2.88
CA GLU A 21 22.97 -11.91 -4.13
C GLU A 21 22.28 -10.55 -4.00
N VAL A 22 21.12 -10.52 -3.30
CA VAL A 22 20.36 -9.29 -3.06
C VAL A 22 21.06 -8.40 -2.03
N VAL A 23 21.67 -9.00 -1.01
CA VAL A 23 22.45 -8.26 0.00
C VAL A 23 23.65 -7.58 -0.64
N ASP A 24 24.42 -8.32 -1.45
CA ASP A 24 25.59 -7.78 -2.15
C ASP A 24 25.20 -6.67 -3.13
N PHE A 25 24.10 -6.87 -3.87
CA PHE A 25 23.54 -5.85 -4.74
C PHE A 25 23.17 -4.57 -3.96
N MET A 26 22.47 -4.69 -2.84
CA MET A 26 22.06 -3.54 -2.03
C MET A 26 23.26 -2.79 -1.43
N LEU A 27 24.31 -3.50 -1.02
CA LEU A 27 25.57 -2.89 -0.54
C LEU A 27 26.27 -2.12 -1.67
N ASN A 28 26.27 -2.67 -2.90
CA ASN A 28 26.80 -1.97 -4.07
C ASN A 28 25.97 -0.75 -4.42
N LEU A 29 24.63 -0.83 -4.35
CA LEU A 29 23.73 0.30 -4.63
C LEU A 29 23.97 1.51 -3.73
N ILE A 30 24.33 1.31 -2.47
CA ILE A 30 24.69 2.41 -1.56
C ILE A 30 26.14 2.84 -1.66
N GLY A 31 26.97 2.11 -2.44
CA GLY A 31 28.39 2.38 -2.58
C GLY A 31 29.24 1.93 -1.39
N TYR A 32 28.76 0.96 -0.61
CA TYR A 32 29.54 0.34 0.47
C TYR A 32 30.41 -0.79 -0.10
N THR A 33 31.47 -0.42 -0.84
CA THR A 33 32.37 -1.32 -1.59
C THR A 33 33.79 -1.24 -1.03
N ASP A 34 34.52 -2.34 -1.09
CA ASP A 34 35.83 -2.52 -0.44
C ASP A 34 37.00 -1.81 -1.16
N ASP A 35 36.74 -1.17 -2.28
CA ASP A 35 37.63 -0.22 -2.96
C ASP A 35 37.58 1.19 -2.36
N ARG A 36 36.64 1.43 -1.46
CA ARG A 36 36.46 2.72 -0.75
C ARG A 36 37.01 2.66 0.67
N PRO A 37 37.38 3.82 1.27
CA PRO A 37 37.90 3.87 2.62
C PRO A 37 36.77 3.71 3.66
N LEU A 38 36.14 2.53 3.73
CA LEU A 38 35.01 2.23 4.61
C LEU A 38 35.32 2.47 6.09
N TYR A 39 36.60 2.33 6.49
CA TYR A 39 37.09 2.61 7.84
C TYR A 39 37.02 4.10 8.24
N ARG A 40 36.63 5.00 7.32
CA ARG A 40 36.33 6.41 7.59
C ARG A 40 34.83 6.72 7.60
N GLN A 41 33.99 5.73 7.35
CA GLN A 41 32.55 5.85 7.20
C GLN A 41 31.83 5.06 8.29
N ARG A 42 30.58 5.40 8.51
CA ARG A 42 29.76 4.74 9.52
C ARG A 42 28.54 4.12 8.84
N ILE A 43 28.25 2.86 9.17
CA ILE A 43 27.07 2.14 8.68
C ILE A 43 26.21 1.67 9.84
N LEU A 44 24.89 1.71 9.65
CA LEU A 44 23.89 1.22 10.60
C LEU A 44 23.07 0.11 9.94
N GLU A 45 22.90 -0.99 10.65
CA GLU A 45 21.89 -2.01 10.37
C GLU A 45 20.90 -2.07 11.54
N PRO A 46 19.66 -1.60 11.37
CA PRO A 46 18.73 -1.42 12.48
C PRO A 46 18.06 -2.71 12.98
N SER A 47 18.22 -3.83 12.27
CA SER A 47 17.60 -5.13 12.57
C SER A 47 18.41 -6.24 11.90
N PHE A 48 19.51 -6.69 12.55
CA PHE A 48 20.48 -7.53 11.84
C PHE A 48 20.09 -9.01 11.73
N GLY A 49 19.11 -9.48 12.51
CA GLY A 49 18.64 -10.85 12.43
C GLY A 49 19.78 -11.88 12.48
N ALA A 50 19.73 -12.87 11.60
CA ALA A 50 20.78 -13.89 11.49
C ALA A 50 22.09 -13.40 10.87
N GLY A 51 22.21 -12.07 10.59
CA GLY A 51 23.45 -11.44 10.13
C GLY A 51 23.65 -11.43 8.62
N HIS A 52 22.59 -11.62 7.83
CA HIS A 52 22.68 -11.65 6.37
C HIS A 52 23.26 -10.36 5.78
N PHE A 53 22.96 -9.19 6.34
CA PHE A 53 23.62 -7.94 6.01
C PHE A 53 24.89 -7.71 6.81
N LEU A 54 24.87 -8.00 8.12
CA LEU A 54 25.97 -7.67 9.03
C LEU A 54 27.28 -8.37 8.68
N ILE A 55 27.22 -9.66 8.33
CA ILE A 55 28.42 -10.43 7.99
C ILE A 55 29.12 -9.86 6.72
N PRO A 56 28.42 -9.61 5.60
CA PRO A 56 29.02 -8.91 4.45
C PRO A 56 29.51 -7.49 4.76
N ILE A 57 28.79 -6.73 5.61
CA ILE A 57 29.22 -5.40 6.06
C ILE A 57 30.58 -5.48 6.76
N VAL A 58 30.72 -6.38 7.74
CA VAL A 58 31.98 -6.58 8.47
C VAL A 58 33.09 -7.05 7.53
N THR A 59 32.79 -8.00 6.63
CA THR A 59 33.76 -8.52 5.65
C THR A 59 34.31 -7.39 4.78
N ARG A 60 33.44 -6.61 4.14
CA ARG A 60 33.85 -5.48 3.28
C ARG A 60 34.63 -4.42 4.03
N LEU A 61 34.26 -4.13 5.29
CA LEU A 61 35.00 -3.18 6.15
C LEU A 61 36.42 -3.67 6.40
N LEU A 62 36.58 -4.96 6.75
CA LEU A 62 37.90 -5.57 7.00
C LEU A 62 38.74 -5.60 5.72
N ASP A 63 38.16 -6.00 4.59
CA ASP A 63 38.85 -6.03 3.29
C ASP A 63 39.36 -4.62 2.91
N ALA A 64 38.53 -3.59 3.06
CA ALA A 64 38.92 -2.20 2.81
C ALA A 64 40.02 -1.70 3.76
N PHE A 65 39.95 -2.13 5.03
CA PHE A 65 40.94 -1.76 6.03
C PHE A 65 42.29 -2.42 5.78
N GLU A 66 42.30 -3.74 5.52
CA GLU A 66 43.50 -4.51 5.22
C GLU A 66 44.18 -4.05 3.91
N LYS A 67 43.39 -3.78 2.85
CA LYS A 67 43.90 -3.18 1.60
C LYS A 67 44.57 -1.82 1.81
N SER A 68 44.20 -1.09 2.84
CA SER A 68 44.79 0.22 3.16
C SER A 68 46.16 0.13 3.84
N GLY A 69 46.63 -1.06 4.20
CA GLY A 69 47.90 -1.29 4.91
C GLY A 69 47.87 -0.83 6.38
N LYS A 70 46.68 -0.64 6.94
CA LYS A 70 46.49 -0.27 8.37
C LYS A 70 46.42 -1.54 9.23
N ASP A 71 46.85 -1.44 10.47
CA ASP A 71 46.94 -2.53 11.44
C ASP A 71 46.19 -2.27 12.77
N ASN A 72 45.84 -1.00 13.06
CA ASN A 72 45.10 -0.65 14.27
C ASN A 72 43.60 -0.89 14.14
N TYR A 73 43.16 -2.15 14.30
CA TYR A 73 41.75 -2.53 14.24
C TYR A 73 40.83 -1.85 15.27
N PHE A 74 41.34 -1.36 16.40
CA PHE A 74 40.54 -0.57 17.36
C PHE A 74 39.91 0.67 16.72
N SER A 75 40.55 1.24 15.69
CA SER A 75 40.00 2.38 14.94
C SER A 75 38.66 2.10 14.28
N LEU A 76 38.31 0.82 14.07
CA LEU A 76 37.06 0.40 13.46
C LEU A 76 35.85 0.40 14.43
N ALA A 77 36.07 0.65 15.73
CA ALA A 77 35.02 0.58 16.76
C ALA A 77 33.78 1.46 16.46
N ASN A 78 33.96 2.57 15.74
CA ASN A 78 32.88 3.48 15.40
C ASN A 78 32.29 3.27 13.99
N CYS A 79 32.82 2.32 13.19
CA CYS A 79 32.40 2.16 11.80
C CYS A 79 31.04 1.50 11.66
N ILE A 80 30.67 0.63 12.57
CA ILE A 80 29.41 -0.14 12.52
C ILE A 80 28.56 0.13 13.76
N ARG A 81 27.25 0.15 13.57
CA ARG A 81 26.22 -0.06 14.60
C ARG A 81 25.19 -1.03 14.04
N ALA A 82 24.81 -2.02 14.82
CA ALA A 82 23.80 -2.99 14.43
C ALA A 82 22.95 -3.38 15.64
N ALA A 83 21.63 -3.38 15.49
CA ALA A 83 20.70 -3.66 16.56
C ALA A 83 19.91 -4.96 16.31
N GLU A 84 19.64 -5.72 17.37
CA GLU A 84 18.78 -6.89 17.35
C GLU A 84 18.01 -7.03 18.66
N LEU A 85 16.71 -7.29 18.55
CA LEU A 85 15.80 -7.39 19.68
C LEU A 85 15.85 -8.78 20.33
N ASP A 86 15.84 -9.85 19.51
CA ASP A 86 15.80 -11.21 20.01
C ASP A 86 17.14 -11.63 20.59
N ILE A 87 17.12 -12.12 21.83
CA ILE A 87 18.32 -12.51 22.57
C ILE A 87 19.06 -13.71 21.97
N ASN A 88 18.33 -14.67 21.40
CA ASN A 88 18.91 -15.89 20.84
C ASN A 88 19.56 -15.60 19.49
N VAL A 89 18.84 -14.85 18.63
CA VAL A 89 19.32 -14.39 17.33
C VAL A 89 20.54 -13.49 17.52
N PHE A 90 20.49 -12.55 18.47
CA PHE A 90 21.64 -11.72 18.84
C PHE A 90 22.86 -12.57 19.24
N ALA A 91 22.66 -13.56 20.14
CA ALA A 91 23.75 -14.41 20.63
C ALA A 91 24.35 -15.27 19.51
N HIS A 92 23.52 -15.79 18.60
CA HIS A 92 23.95 -16.54 17.44
C HIS A 92 24.81 -15.69 16.50
N THR A 93 24.30 -14.56 16.07
CA THR A 93 25.00 -13.67 15.12
C THR A 93 26.29 -13.08 15.73
N LYS A 94 26.28 -12.77 17.04
CA LYS A 94 27.49 -12.39 17.76
C LYS A 94 28.58 -13.46 17.65
N LYS A 95 28.24 -14.76 17.76
CA LYS A 95 29.20 -15.86 17.59
C LYS A 95 29.72 -15.94 16.16
N CYS A 96 28.87 -15.71 15.15
CA CYS A 96 29.29 -15.68 13.76
C CYS A 96 30.31 -14.56 13.49
N ILE A 97 30.05 -13.35 14.00
CA ILE A 97 30.99 -12.23 13.89
C ILE A 97 32.31 -12.51 14.64
N SER A 98 32.25 -13.07 15.84
CA SER A 98 33.46 -13.47 16.58
C SER A 98 34.30 -14.49 15.80
N SER A 99 33.64 -15.48 15.19
CA SER A 99 34.32 -16.48 14.33
C SER A 99 34.94 -15.82 13.08
N LEU A 100 34.25 -14.87 12.45
CA LEU A 100 34.77 -14.13 11.30
C LEU A 100 36.05 -13.35 11.66
N LEU A 101 36.02 -12.60 12.77
CA LEU A 101 37.17 -11.83 13.25
C LEU A 101 38.35 -12.74 13.62
N SER A 102 38.09 -13.89 14.25
CA SER A 102 39.10 -14.91 14.55
C SER A 102 39.74 -15.50 13.28
N LYS A 103 38.96 -15.78 12.24
CA LYS A 103 39.46 -16.24 10.93
C LYS A 103 40.37 -15.23 10.23
N ARG A 104 40.20 -13.94 10.53
CA ARG A 104 41.05 -12.83 10.06
C ARG A 104 42.25 -12.60 10.99
N ALA A 105 42.53 -13.52 11.93
CA ALA A 105 43.64 -13.42 12.88
C ALA A 105 43.60 -12.14 13.75
N ILE A 106 42.43 -11.53 13.95
CA ILE A 106 42.28 -10.35 14.81
C ILE A 106 42.32 -10.81 16.28
N PRO A 107 43.18 -10.20 17.14
CA PRO A 107 43.33 -10.59 18.53
C PRO A 107 41.99 -10.57 19.28
N LYS A 108 41.80 -11.53 20.19
CA LYS A 108 40.53 -11.69 20.91
C LYS A 108 40.09 -10.43 21.66
N GLU A 109 41.00 -9.72 22.30
CA GLU A 109 40.74 -8.48 23.04
C GLU A 109 40.18 -7.40 22.09
N VAL A 110 40.78 -7.26 20.91
CA VAL A 110 40.29 -6.35 19.85
C VAL A 110 38.92 -6.77 19.36
N SER A 111 38.74 -8.07 19.06
CA SER A 111 37.48 -8.64 18.60
C SER A 111 36.35 -8.38 19.60
N ASP A 112 36.59 -8.65 20.88
CA ASP A 112 35.60 -8.43 21.93
C ASP A 112 35.24 -6.94 22.05
N SER A 113 36.22 -6.04 21.95
CA SER A 113 35.99 -4.58 21.94
C SER A 113 35.19 -4.11 20.74
N LEU A 114 35.52 -4.61 19.54
CA LEU A 114 34.79 -4.27 18.31
C LEU A 114 33.33 -4.73 18.39
N ILE A 115 33.10 -5.98 18.79
CA ILE A 115 31.75 -6.57 18.93
C ILE A 115 30.95 -5.77 19.96
N ALA A 116 31.52 -5.42 21.10
CA ALA A 116 30.87 -4.60 22.13
C ALA A 116 30.50 -3.19 21.61
N SER A 117 31.33 -2.64 20.73
CA SER A 117 31.09 -1.34 20.11
C SER A 117 30.04 -1.40 18.99
N TRP A 118 30.00 -2.48 18.21
CA TRP A 118 29.17 -2.60 17.03
C TRP A 118 27.74 -3.05 17.33
N LEU A 119 27.56 -4.03 18.24
CA LEU A 119 26.28 -4.71 18.44
C LEU A 119 25.49 -4.14 19.61
N ILE A 120 24.24 -3.84 19.37
CA ILE A 120 23.26 -3.33 20.34
C ILE A 120 22.18 -4.39 20.51
N ARG A 121 22.05 -4.96 21.72
CA ARG A 121 20.93 -5.81 22.06
C ARG A 121 19.76 -4.97 22.55
N GLY A 122 18.67 -4.97 21.83
CA GLY A 122 17.43 -4.29 22.22
C GLY A 122 16.65 -3.74 21.05
N ASP A 123 15.53 -3.16 21.40
CA ASP A 123 14.63 -2.54 20.44
C ASP A 123 15.25 -1.29 19.80
N PHE A 124 15.54 -1.37 18.51
CA PHE A 124 16.10 -0.26 17.75
C PHE A 124 15.25 1.01 17.88
N LEU A 125 13.91 0.89 17.82
CA LEU A 125 13.00 2.03 17.88
C LEU A 125 13.10 2.78 19.22
N LEU A 126 13.46 2.09 20.29
CA LEU A 126 13.58 2.68 21.63
C LEU A 126 15.01 3.12 21.99
N GLN A 127 16.03 2.75 21.20
CA GLN A 127 17.41 3.20 21.44
C GLN A 127 17.51 4.71 21.23
N ASP A 128 18.15 5.42 22.16
CA ASP A 128 18.46 6.83 22.03
C ASP A 128 19.95 7.00 21.66
N ASN A 129 20.31 8.14 21.10
CA ASN A 129 21.69 8.54 20.81
C ASN A 129 22.52 7.54 19.98
N ILE A 130 21.92 6.91 18.98
CA ILE A 130 22.62 5.96 18.11
C ILE A 130 23.70 6.60 17.23
N GLY A 131 23.66 7.93 17.08
CA GLY A 131 24.58 8.74 16.27
C GLY A 131 24.10 8.92 14.83
N LEU A 132 25.00 9.49 14.00
CA LEU A 132 24.74 9.73 12.57
C LEU A 132 25.61 8.82 11.70
N PHE A 133 25.07 8.42 10.54
CA PHE A 133 25.64 7.42 9.66
C PHE A 133 25.74 7.93 8.21
N ASP A 134 26.76 7.46 7.51
CA ASP A 134 26.93 7.66 6.07
C ASP A 134 26.01 6.70 5.29
N PHE A 135 25.85 5.49 5.82
CA PHE A 135 25.01 4.45 5.24
C PHE A 135 24.07 3.83 6.28
N ILE A 136 22.85 3.53 5.85
CA ILE A 136 21.90 2.71 6.61
C ILE A 136 21.33 1.66 5.65
N ILE A 137 21.37 0.39 6.05
CA ILE A 137 20.94 -0.71 5.19
C ILE A 137 20.27 -1.79 6.04
N GLY A 138 19.32 -2.52 5.45
CA GLY A 138 18.74 -3.69 6.11
C GLY A 138 17.39 -4.09 5.54
N ASN A 139 16.83 -5.10 6.19
CA ASN A 139 15.48 -5.60 5.98
C ASN A 139 14.71 -5.41 7.30
N PRO A 140 13.98 -4.30 7.49
CA PRO A 140 13.22 -4.07 8.73
C PRO A 140 12.10 -5.10 8.91
N PRO A 141 11.70 -5.42 10.16
CA PRO A 141 10.74 -6.50 10.43
C PRO A 141 9.34 -6.24 9.88
N TYR A 142 8.65 -7.30 9.40
CA TYR A 142 7.29 -7.25 8.83
C TYR A 142 6.24 -7.61 9.88
N ILE A 143 6.12 -6.81 10.94
CA ILE A 143 5.18 -7.05 12.04
C ILE A 143 4.02 -6.07 11.90
N ARG A 144 2.80 -6.61 11.80
CA ARG A 144 1.57 -5.81 11.78
C ARG A 144 1.29 -5.24 13.18
N GLN A 145 0.71 -4.05 13.25
CA GLN A 145 0.42 -3.41 14.53
C GLN A 145 -0.45 -4.26 15.47
N GLU A 146 -1.31 -5.13 14.92
CA GLU A 146 -2.17 -6.02 15.70
C GLU A 146 -1.38 -7.08 16.48
N ALA A 147 -0.15 -7.40 16.05
CA ALA A 147 0.75 -8.33 16.74
C ALA A 147 1.64 -7.64 17.79
N ILE A 148 1.66 -6.30 17.84
CA ILE A 148 2.41 -5.53 18.83
C ILE A 148 1.57 -5.38 20.11
N ASN A 149 2.16 -5.60 21.28
CA ASN A 149 1.43 -5.37 22.52
C ASN A 149 1.01 -3.88 22.65
N GLN A 150 -0.11 -3.64 23.33
CA GLN A 150 -0.75 -2.31 23.37
C GLN A 150 0.12 -1.23 24.04
N GLU A 151 0.93 -1.60 25.04
CA GLU A 151 1.82 -0.67 25.74
C GLU A 151 2.95 -0.21 24.82
N THR A 152 3.63 -1.14 24.17
CA THR A 152 4.69 -0.86 23.19
C THR A 152 4.15 -0.05 22.00
N LEU A 153 2.97 -0.42 21.49
CA LEU A 153 2.33 0.31 20.40
C LEU A 153 2.03 1.76 20.79
N LYS A 154 1.59 2.01 22.03
CA LYS A 154 1.36 3.36 22.54
C LYS A 154 2.66 4.16 22.60
N ILE A 155 3.78 3.54 23.04
CA ILE A 155 5.10 4.18 23.07
C ILE A 155 5.54 4.57 21.65
N TYR A 156 5.43 3.65 20.68
CA TYR A 156 5.80 3.93 19.28
C TYR A 156 4.96 5.05 18.68
N ARG A 157 3.65 5.07 18.91
CA ARG A 157 2.75 6.14 18.43
C ARG A 157 3.06 7.50 19.04
N ASN A 158 3.53 7.53 20.27
CA ASN A 158 3.96 8.79 20.90
C ASN A 158 5.33 9.27 20.40
N LYS A 159 6.22 8.34 20.01
CA LYS A 159 7.60 8.65 19.61
C LYS A 159 7.72 8.95 18.11
N PHE A 160 6.91 8.32 17.25
CA PHE A 160 7.03 8.38 15.80
C PHE A 160 5.78 8.96 15.14
N SER A 161 5.96 10.03 14.39
CA SER A 161 4.89 10.70 13.64
C SER A 161 4.30 9.84 12.52
N THR A 162 5.09 8.90 12.00
CA THR A 162 4.70 7.98 10.92
C THR A 162 3.92 6.77 11.41
N MET A 163 3.90 6.47 12.74
CA MET A 163 3.18 5.33 13.30
C MET A 163 1.70 5.61 13.50
N ILE A 164 0.99 5.85 12.41
CA ILE A 164 -0.44 6.21 12.39
C ILE A 164 -1.32 5.10 11.79
N GLY A 165 -2.59 5.10 12.16
CA GLY A 165 -3.59 4.19 11.59
C GLY A 165 -3.19 2.71 11.78
N ARG A 166 -3.10 1.98 10.69
CA ARG A 166 -2.67 0.56 10.64
C ARG A 166 -1.26 0.41 10.08
N ALA A 167 -0.35 1.31 10.46
CA ALA A 167 1.04 1.24 10.02
C ALA A 167 1.73 -0.01 10.59
N ASP A 168 2.42 -0.74 9.72
CA ASP A 168 3.30 -1.83 10.10
C ASP A 168 4.59 -1.28 10.74
N ILE A 169 5.29 -2.09 11.54
CA ILE A 169 6.44 -1.64 12.34
C ILE A 169 7.61 -1.13 11.48
N TYR A 170 7.75 -1.57 10.23
CA TYR A 170 8.83 -1.09 9.35
C TYR A 170 8.71 0.41 9.04
N VAL A 171 7.53 1.01 9.18
CA VAL A 171 7.30 2.44 8.89
C VAL A 171 8.07 3.34 9.85
N PRO A 172 7.98 3.20 11.20
CA PRO A 172 8.84 3.97 12.11
C PRO A 172 10.33 3.61 12.01
N PHE A 173 10.70 2.41 11.49
CA PHE A 173 12.11 2.12 11.15
C PHE A 173 12.64 3.08 10.09
N PHE A 174 11.85 3.41 9.05
CA PHE A 174 12.23 4.46 8.10
C PHE A 174 12.42 5.81 8.79
N GLU A 175 11.44 6.28 9.58
CA GLU A 175 11.51 7.59 10.24
C GLU A 175 12.77 7.71 11.08
N LYS A 176 13.04 6.74 11.96
CA LYS A 176 14.21 6.75 12.83
C LYS A 176 15.53 6.66 12.06
N SER A 177 15.57 5.80 11.06
CA SER A 177 16.76 5.61 10.23
C SER A 177 17.07 6.86 9.40
N LEU A 178 16.05 7.49 8.80
CA LEU A 178 16.22 8.73 8.06
C LEU A 178 16.76 9.86 8.94
N ALA A 179 16.26 9.98 10.19
CA ALA A 179 16.75 10.95 11.15
C ALA A 179 18.21 10.69 11.59
N ALA A 180 18.69 9.46 11.44
CA ALA A 180 20.06 9.07 11.75
C ALA A 180 21.04 9.20 10.55
N LEU A 181 20.60 9.71 9.39
CA LEU A 181 21.49 9.95 8.25
C LEU A 181 22.25 11.25 8.38
N LYS A 182 23.57 11.20 8.15
CA LYS A 182 24.37 12.40 7.87
C LYS A 182 23.85 13.11 6.61
N LEU A 183 24.20 14.38 6.46
CA LEU A 183 23.99 15.08 5.18
C LEU A 183 24.66 14.29 4.04
N ASN A 184 23.96 14.08 2.93
CA ASN A 184 24.33 13.23 1.80
C ASN A 184 24.45 11.73 2.13
N GLY A 185 24.12 11.31 3.36
CA GLY A 185 24.05 9.90 3.71
C GLY A 185 22.93 9.18 2.95
N THR A 186 23.05 7.86 2.84
CA THR A 186 22.19 7.01 2.02
C THR A 186 21.57 5.89 2.86
N LEU A 187 20.24 5.73 2.76
CA LEU A 187 19.49 4.61 3.31
C LEU A 187 19.08 3.69 2.16
N SER A 188 19.22 2.37 2.33
CA SER A 188 18.59 1.38 1.46
C SER A 188 17.92 0.29 2.28
N PHE A 189 16.61 0.16 2.12
CA PHE A 189 15.81 -0.90 2.73
C PHE A 189 15.16 -1.77 1.66
N ILE A 190 15.11 -3.08 1.94
CA ILE A 190 14.21 -4.01 1.26
C ILE A 190 13.03 -4.29 2.18
N CYS A 191 11.83 -3.89 1.80
CA CYS A 191 10.63 -4.10 2.60
C CYS A 191 9.36 -4.02 1.76
N SER A 192 8.20 -4.22 2.40
CA SER A 192 6.90 -4.05 1.74
C SER A 192 6.76 -2.67 1.09
N ASP A 193 6.26 -2.64 -0.14
CA ASP A 193 5.98 -1.42 -0.92
C ASP A 193 4.69 -0.71 -0.49
N ALA A 194 3.89 -1.34 0.39
CA ALA A 194 2.55 -0.88 0.74
C ALA A 194 2.50 0.56 1.30
N TRP A 195 3.57 1.04 1.94
CA TRP A 195 3.68 2.43 2.40
C TRP A 195 3.65 3.45 1.25
N THR A 196 4.04 3.07 0.04
CA THR A 196 4.02 3.96 -1.12
C THR A 196 2.61 4.32 -1.56
N LYS A 197 1.63 3.45 -1.34
CA LYS A 197 0.25 3.57 -1.84
C LYS A 197 -0.79 3.73 -0.72
N ASN A 198 -0.66 2.99 0.39
CA ASN A 198 -1.67 2.91 1.43
C ASN A 198 -1.78 4.19 2.27
N ALA A 199 -2.96 4.38 2.90
CA ALA A 199 -3.26 5.56 3.72
C ALA A 199 -2.29 5.73 4.90
N TYR A 200 -1.89 4.63 5.55
CA TYR A 200 -0.96 4.68 6.69
C TYR A 200 0.46 5.15 6.31
N GLY A 201 0.85 5.01 5.04
CA GLY A 201 2.13 5.50 4.54
C GLY A 201 2.19 7.01 4.28
N LYS A 202 1.08 7.74 4.48
CA LYS A 202 0.96 9.16 4.16
C LYS A 202 2.03 10.01 4.84
N GLU A 203 2.24 9.83 6.16
CA GLU A 203 3.20 10.65 6.90
C GLU A 203 4.65 10.29 6.55
N LEU A 204 4.94 9.02 6.24
CA LEU A 204 6.26 8.62 5.75
C LEU A 204 6.53 9.24 4.36
N ARG A 205 5.56 9.20 3.45
CA ARG A 205 5.69 9.87 2.14
C ARG A 205 5.89 11.38 2.31
N ASN A 206 5.16 12.00 3.21
CA ASN A 206 5.32 13.42 3.54
C ASN A 206 6.73 13.74 4.04
N LEU A 207 7.25 12.94 4.98
CA LEU A 207 8.59 13.08 5.52
C LEU A 207 9.66 12.98 4.42
N ILE A 208 9.58 11.96 3.57
CA ILE A 208 10.53 11.76 2.48
C ILE A 208 10.42 12.91 1.47
N ALA A 209 9.22 13.26 1.02
CA ALA A 209 8.99 14.32 0.04
C ALA A 209 9.47 15.70 0.51
N SER A 210 9.31 16.00 1.80
CA SER A 210 9.68 17.30 2.38
C SER A 210 11.17 17.44 2.67
N SER A 211 11.81 16.37 3.15
CA SER A 211 13.14 16.48 3.78
C SER A 211 14.24 15.66 3.10
N TYR A 212 13.89 14.61 2.38
CA TYR A 212 14.81 13.66 1.76
C TYR A 212 14.61 13.56 0.24
N GLY A 213 15.36 12.68 -0.42
CA GLY A 213 15.22 12.37 -1.83
C GLY A 213 15.13 10.86 -2.05
N LEU A 214 14.00 10.37 -2.55
CA LEU A 214 13.90 9.01 -3.09
C LEU A 214 14.59 9.04 -4.47
N ASP A 215 15.76 8.46 -4.59
CA ASP A 215 16.52 8.47 -5.87
C ASP A 215 16.47 7.13 -6.61
N LEU A 216 16.09 6.03 -5.92
CA LEU A 216 15.95 4.72 -6.53
C LEU A 216 14.79 3.93 -5.91
N TYR A 217 14.02 3.28 -6.76
CA TYR A 217 13.00 2.29 -6.41
C TYR A 217 13.13 1.09 -7.34
N ILE A 218 13.21 -0.10 -6.77
CA ILE A 218 13.29 -1.36 -7.51
C ILE A 218 12.12 -2.23 -7.08
N ASP A 219 11.27 -2.61 -8.04
CA ASP A 219 10.19 -3.56 -7.80
C ASP A 219 10.76 -4.99 -7.73
N MET A 220 10.49 -5.68 -6.62
CA MET A 220 10.94 -7.05 -6.40
C MET A 220 9.81 -8.06 -6.58
N TYR A 221 8.67 -7.64 -7.15
CA TYR A 221 7.52 -8.50 -7.35
C TYR A 221 7.83 -9.69 -8.26
N GLY A 222 7.46 -10.89 -7.78
CA GLY A 222 7.69 -12.13 -8.54
C GLY A 222 9.12 -12.65 -8.51
N LEU A 223 10.05 -11.91 -7.87
CA LEU A 223 11.44 -12.33 -7.72
C LEU A 223 11.64 -13.02 -6.36
N PRO A 224 12.36 -14.16 -6.32
CA PRO A 224 12.61 -14.89 -5.08
C PRO A 224 13.74 -14.22 -4.26
N ALA A 225 13.51 -12.98 -3.79
CA ALA A 225 14.49 -12.20 -3.04
C ALA A 225 14.84 -12.77 -1.66
N PHE A 226 14.01 -13.66 -1.14
CA PHE A 226 14.12 -14.23 0.19
C PHE A 226 14.31 -15.75 0.15
N ALA A 227 14.83 -16.31 1.24
CA ALA A 227 15.03 -17.74 1.37
C ALA A 227 13.72 -18.53 1.40
N HIS A 228 12.61 -17.87 1.80
CA HIS A 228 11.25 -18.43 1.84
C HIS A 228 10.27 -17.48 1.17
N ASP A 229 9.13 -18.03 0.70
CA ASP A 229 8.08 -17.22 0.08
C ASP A 229 7.45 -16.30 1.13
N VAL A 230 7.55 -15.01 0.89
CA VAL A 230 6.97 -13.96 1.75
C VAL A 230 5.75 -13.43 1.01
N GLY A 231 4.56 -13.63 1.56
CA GLY A 231 3.31 -13.16 0.97
C GLY A 231 3.16 -11.64 0.88
N ALA A 232 4.27 -10.88 0.95
CA ALA A 232 4.30 -9.42 0.83
C ALA A 232 4.96 -9.01 -0.48
N TYR A 233 4.38 -8.01 -1.14
CA TYR A 233 5.02 -7.31 -2.26
C TYR A 233 6.17 -6.47 -1.71
N THR A 234 7.39 -6.76 -2.13
CA THR A 234 8.58 -6.09 -1.63
C THR A 234 9.22 -5.22 -2.69
N SER A 235 9.91 -4.19 -2.21
CA SER A 235 10.72 -3.30 -3.04
C SER A 235 12.03 -2.97 -2.35
N ILE A 236 13.07 -2.67 -3.14
CA ILE A 236 14.27 -2.03 -2.64
C ILE A 236 14.11 -0.53 -2.89
N THR A 237 14.28 0.25 -1.83
CA THR A 237 14.26 1.72 -1.92
C THR A 237 15.62 2.28 -1.52
N ARG A 238 16.10 3.29 -2.26
CA ARG A 238 17.26 4.08 -1.86
C ARG A 238 16.84 5.53 -1.66
N ILE A 239 17.07 6.03 -0.44
CA ILE A 239 16.71 7.37 -0.02
C ILE A 239 17.96 8.09 0.47
N ARG A 240 18.15 9.34 0.06
CA ARG A 240 19.28 10.18 0.46
C ARG A 240 18.84 11.30 1.39
N ASN A 241 19.71 11.67 2.31
CA ASN A 241 19.58 12.94 3.04
C ASN A 241 20.10 14.10 2.17
N ALA A 242 19.47 14.21 1.01
CA ALA A 242 19.69 15.27 0.01
C ALA A 242 18.46 15.32 -0.90
N LYS A 243 18.19 16.47 -1.50
CA LYS A 243 17.11 16.57 -2.48
C LYS A 243 17.47 15.82 -3.76
N SER A 244 16.50 15.09 -4.31
CA SER A 244 16.59 14.49 -5.64
C SER A 244 15.50 15.06 -6.54
N ASN A 245 15.79 15.29 -7.81
CA ASN A 245 14.81 15.74 -8.80
C ASN A 245 14.20 14.58 -9.58
N LYS A 246 14.93 13.47 -9.68
CA LYS A 246 14.51 12.28 -10.41
C LYS A 246 14.63 11.06 -9.52
N THR A 247 13.69 10.14 -9.69
CA THR A 247 13.71 8.80 -9.11
C THR A 247 13.92 7.79 -10.24
N HIS A 248 14.93 6.95 -10.10
CA HIS A 248 15.14 5.81 -10.97
C HIS A 248 14.19 4.69 -10.54
N ILE A 249 13.44 4.15 -11.47
CA ILE A 249 12.58 2.98 -11.28
C ILE A 249 13.15 1.86 -12.15
N ILE A 250 13.37 0.71 -11.55
CA ILE A 250 13.95 -0.45 -12.23
C ILE A 250 13.06 -1.67 -11.94
N ASP A 251 12.66 -2.34 -12.98
CA ASP A 251 12.00 -3.64 -12.92
C ASP A 251 13.06 -4.70 -13.28
N LEU A 252 13.51 -5.49 -12.28
CA LEU A 252 14.56 -6.50 -12.50
C LEU A 252 13.99 -7.72 -13.23
N GLU A 253 14.79 -8.27 -14.16
CA GLU A 253 14.45 -9.50 -14.88
C GLU A 253 14.82 -10.78 -14.12
N GLY A 254 15.72 -10.66 -13.12
CA GLY A 254 16.20 -11.78 -12.33
C GLY A 254 17.13 -11.35 -11.20
N LEU A 255 17.70 -12.33 -10.51
CA LEU A 255 18.61 -12.12 -9.38
C LEU A 255 20.01 -12.72 -9.64
N ASP A 256 20.38 -12.89 -10.90
CA ASP A 256 21.74 -13.32 -11.26
C ASP A 256 22.78 -12.28 -10.79
N SER A 257 23.86 -12.75 -10.18
CA SER A 257 24.86 -11.87 -9.55
C SER A 257 25.57 -10.94 -10.54
N ASP A 258 25.86 -11.43 -11.76
CA ASP A 258 26.55 -10.63 -12.78
C ASP A 258 25.59 -9.57 -13.34
N TYR A 259 24.31 -9.92 -13.54
CA TYR A 259 23.26 -8.99 -13.94
C TYR A 259 23.06 -7.89 -12.88
N LEU A 260 22.90 -8.25 -11.60
CA LEU A 260 22.74 -7.29 -10.51
C LEU A 260 23.96 -6.38 -10.35
N LYS A 261 25.16 -6.92 -10.54
CA LYS A 261 26.39 -6.14 -10.54
C LYS A 261 26.42 -5.13 -11.70
N SER A 262 26.05 -5.56 -12.91
CA SER A 262 25.95 -4.68 -14.07
C SER A 262 25.00 -3.49 -13.81
N ILE A 263 23.82 -3.74 -13.22
CA ILE A 263 22.87 -2.68 -12.87
C ILE A 263 23.46 -1.70 -11.85
N SER A 264 24.15 -2.21 -10.80
CA SER A 264 24.76 -1.33 -9.79
C SER A 264 25.89 -0.48 -10.36
N ASP A 265 26.69 -1.04 -11.26
CA ASP A 265 27.79 -0.34 -11.94
C ASP A 265 27.26 0.76 -12.87
N GLN A 266 26.23 0.48 -13.67
CA GLN A 266 25.55 1.45 -14.54
C GLN A 266 24.93 2.61 -13.74
N LEU A 267 24.29 2.31 -12.60
CA LEU A 267 23.76 3.34 -11.70
C LEU A 267 24.86 4.22 -11.10
N SER A 268 26.00 3.63 -10.76
CA SER A 268 27.14 4.35 -10.19
C SER A 268 27.81 5.29 -11.20
N GLN A 269 27.90 4.86 -12.46
CA GLN A 269 28.50 5.61 -13.57
C GLN A 269 27.53 6.59 -14.22
N GLN A 270 26.25 6.61 -13.80
CA GLN A 270 25.16 7.39 -14.41
C GLN A 270 24.98 7.09 -15.91
N THR A 271 25.37 5.91 -16.35
CA THR A 271 25.16 5.44 -17.72
C THR A 271 23.71 5.02 -17.94
N GLN A 272 23.33 4.88 -19.20
CA GLN A 272 21.97 4.46 -19.53
C GLN A 272 21.81 2.99 -19.14
N ILE A 273 20.79 2.69 -18.34
CA ILE A 273 20.36 1.33 -18.02
C ILE A 273 19.36 0.91 -19.10
N ASP A 274 19.42 -0.36 -19.53
CA ASP A 274 18.57 -0.90 -20.59
C ASP A 274 17.06 -0.82 -20.34
N ASN A 275 16.24 -1.35 -21.24
CA ASN A 275 14.80 -1.16 -21.47
C ASN A 275 13.85 -1.20 -20.22
N ASN A 276 14.30 -1.73 -19.08
CA ASN A 276 13.47 -1.86 -17.87
C ASN A 276 13.71 -0.74 -16.85
N HIS A 277 14.31 0.37 -17.28
CA HIS A 277 14.61 1.52 -16.46
C HIS A 277 13.85 2.76 -16.90
N VAL A 278 13.09 3.32 -15.96
CA VAL A 278 12.35 4.58 -16.16
C VAL A 278 12.81 5.62 -15.13
N ARG A 279 12.93 6.87 -15.57
CA ARG A 279 13.16 8.01 -14.68
C ARG A 279 11.90 8.84 -14.58
N ILE A 280 11.36 8.97 -13.38
CA ILE A 280 10.23 9.85 -13.10
C ILE A 280 10.67 11.06 -12.28
N ASP A 281 9.86 12.10 -12.26
CA ASP A 281 10.04 13.17 -11.28
C ASP A 281 9.86 12.60 -9.87
N THR A 282 10.79 12.95 -8.97
CA THR A 282 10.70 12.50 -7.58
C THR A 282 9.40 12.98 -6.96
N PRO A 283 8.57 12.09 -6.38
CA PRO A 283 7.32 12.47 -5.75
C PRO A 283 7.53 13.54 -4.66
N ARG A 284 6.72 14.60 -4.69
CA ARG A 284 6.83 15.77 -3.82
C ARG A 284 5.65 15.94 -2.87
N THR A 285 4.72 15.00 -2.85
CA THR A 285 3.50 15.08 -2.04
C THR A 285 3.31 13.85 -1.19
N SER A 286 2.43 13.93 -0.20
CA SER A 286 2.02 12.79 0.62
C SER A 286 0.97 11.88 -0.06
N ALA A 287 0.52 12.24 -1.27
CA ALA A 287 -0.37 11.39 -2.08
C ALA A 287 0.27 10.02 -2.37
N PRO A 288 -0.49 8.97 -2.68
CA PRO A 288 0.07 7.71 -3.12
C PRO A 288 1.05 7.87 -4.28
N TRP A 289 2.17 7.17 -4.22
CA TRP A 289 3.22 7.24 -5.23
C TRP A 289 3.12 6.06 -6.19
N LEU A 290 3.11 6.34 -7.49
CA LEU A 290 3.17 5.34 -8.55
C LEU A 290 4.63 5.10 -8.95
N LEU A 291 5.28 4.18 -8.27
CA LEU A 291 6.67 3.82 -8.47
C LEU A 291 6.76 2.52 -9.31
N SER A 292 6.24 2.59 -10.53
CA SER A 292 6.35 1.51 -11.51
C SER A 292 6.65 2.08 -12.89
N GLY A 293 7.48 1.38 -13.65
CA GLY A 293 7.83 1.72 -15.03
C GLY A 293 6.85 1.19 -16.07
N ASN A 294 5.86 0.36 -15.67
CA ASN A 294 4.94 -0.25 -16.61
C ASN A 294 4.04 0.78 -17.33
N GLU A 295 3.53 0.38 -18.47
CA GLU A 295 2.75 1.24 -19.37
C GLU A 295 1.50 1.81 -18.68
N GLU A 296 0.79 0.99 -17.88
CA GLU A 296 -0.40 1.43 -17.16
C GLU A 296 -0.10 2.58 -16.18
N SER A 297 1.01 2.49 -15.45
CA SER A 297 1.42 3.56 -14.53
C SER A 297 1.83 4.83 -15.27
N GLN A 298 2.41 4.72 -16.45
CA GLN A 298 2.72 5.88 -17.30
C GLN A 298 1.43 6.55 -17.77
N ILE A 299 0.46 5.78 -18.29
CA ILE A 299 -0.84 6.30 -18.73
C ILE A 299 -1.56 7.00 -17.56
N VAL A 300 -1.58 6.40 -16.37
CA VAL A 300 -2.21 7.02 -15.19
C VAL A 300 -1.54 8.35 -14.84
N ARG A 301 -0.19 8.42 -14.81
CA ARG A 301 0.52 9.69 -14.56
C ARG A 301 0.18 10.76 -15.60
N ASP A 302 0.08 10.37 -16.87
CA ASP A 302 -0.29 11.28 -17.95
C ASP A 302 -1.71 11.83 -17.76
N LEU A 303 -2.67 10.98 -17.42
CA LEU A 303 -4.04 11.37 -17.14
C LEU A 303 -4.15 12.27 -15.89
N GLU A 304 -3.43 11.93 -14.82
CA GLU A 304 -3.38 12.73 -13.59
C GLU A 304 -2.76 14.11 -13.80
N SER A 305 -1.84 14.25 -14.75
CA SER A 305 -1.23 15.54 -15.08
C SER A 305 -2.14 16.46 -15.88
N ARG A 306 -3.12 15.91 -16.61
CA ARG A 306 -3.98 16.62 -17.56
C ARG A 306 -5.37 16.92 -17.03
N PHE A 307 -5.92 16.02 -16.22
CA PHE A 307 -7.32 16.08 -15.79
C PHE A 307 -7.43 16.19 -14.27
N ALA A 308 -8.60 16.62 -13.81
CA ALA A 308 -8.93 16.66 -12.40
C ALA A 308 -9.40 15.29 -11.91
N PRO A 309 -9.22 14.99 -10.60
CA PRO A 309 -9.85 13.83 -9.98
C PRO A 309 -11.37 13.83 -10.16
N ILE A 310 -11.97 12.67 -10.30
CA ILE A 310 -13.40 12.47 -10.57
C ILE A 310 -14.31 13.26 -9.61
N GLU A 311 -13.96 13.40 -8.32
CA GLU A 311 -14.76 14.19 -7.38
C GLU A 311 -14.64 15.69 -7.63
N GLN A 312 -13.50 16.20 -8.14
CA GLN A 312 -13.36 17.59 -8.56
C GLN A 312 -14.05 17.85 -9.90
N ALA A 313 -14.21 16.82 -10.73
CA ALA A 313 -14.99 16.89 -11.96
C ALA A 313 -16.52 16.81 -11.73
N GLY A 314 -17.00 16.96 -10.48
CA GLY A 314 -18.41 17.06 -10.11
C GLY A 314 -19.10 15.74 -9.76
N CYS A 315 -18.36 14.66 -9.58
CA CYS A 315 -18.89 13.39 -9.09
C CYS A 315 -18.73 13.26 -7.57
N LYS A 316 -19.52 12.37 -6.95
CA LYS A 316 -19.39 12.03 -5.53
C LYS A 316 -19.42 10.53 -5.37
N ILE A 317 -18.41 9.98 -4.68
CA ILE A 317 -18.26 8.55 -4.44
C ILE A 317 -18.64 8.21 -3.01
N GLY A 318 -19.54 7.23 -2.87
CA GLY A 318 -19.95 6.72 -1.57
C GLY A 318 -19.91 5.18 -1.53
N ILE A 319 -20.18 4.65 -0.34
CA ILE A 319 -20.33 3.22 -0.10
C ILE A 319 -21.76 2.94 0.36
N GLY A 320 -22.28 1.79 0.01
CA GLY A 320 -23.59 1.34 0.45
C GLY A 320 -23.65 1.02 1.94
N VAL A 321 -24.85 0.74 2.45
CA VAL A 321 -25.12 0.56 3.87
C VAL A 321 -24.54 -0.73 4.44
N ALA A 322 -23.81 -0.61 5.55
CA ALA A 322 -23.47 -1.71 6.44
C ALA A 322 -24.50 -1.80 7.57
N THR A 323 -25.18 -2.93 7.68
CA THR A 323 -26.22 -3.12 8.70
C THR A 323 -25.65 -3.64 10.02
N GLY A 324 -24.56 -4.43 9.97
CA GLY A 324 -24.01 -5.16 11.10
C GLY A 324 -24.82 -6.39 11.53
N ALA A 325 -25.92 -6.69 10.82
CA ALA A 325 -26.72 -7.90 10.97
C ALA A 325 -27.58 -8.15 9.71
N ASP A 326 -26.93 -8.41 8.56
CA ASP A 326 -27.61 -8.56 7.27
C ASP A 326 -28.72 -9.62 7.31
N SER A 327 -28.51 -10.71 8.05
CA SER A 327 -29.54 -11.75 8.21
C SER A 327 -30.81 -11.29 8.97
N VAL A 328 -30.80 -10.11 9.58
CA VAL A 328 -31.97 -9.48 10.19
C VAL A 328 -32.48 -8.36 9.30
N PHE A 329 -31.58 -7.44 8.91
CA PHE A 329 -31.98 -6.22 8.21
C PHE A 329 -32.20 -6.40 6.71
N VAL A 330 -31.62 -7.43 6.07
CA VAL A 330 -31.70 -7.65 4.62
C VAL A 330 -32.53 -8.89 4.33
N ARG A 331 -33.71 -8.74 3.74
CA ARG A 331 -34.65 -9.81 3.43
C ARG A 331 -35.31 -9.60 2.08
N ASP A 332 -35.98 -10.62 1.58
CA ASP A 332 -36.88 -10.46 0.44
C ASP A 332 -38.04 -9.56 0.83
N ILE A 333 -38.34 -8.55 0.02
CA ILE A 333 -39.27 -7.49 0.34
C ILE A 333 -40.68 -8.02 0.68
N ASP A 334 -41.12 -9.06 -0.03
CA ASP A 334 -42.43 -9.70 0.15
C ASP A 334 -42.50 -10.51 1.46
N SER A 335 -41.34 -10.94 1.99
CA SER A 335 -41.29 -11.67 3.27
C SER A 335 -41.27 -10.79 4.50
N LEU A 336 -41.14 -9.46 4.33
CA LEU A 336 -41.09 -8.51 5.43
C LEU A 336 -42.50 -8.03 5.80
N ASP A 337 -43.01 -8.50 6.94
CA ASP A 337 -44.23 -7.94 7.55
C ASP A 337 -43.90 -6.75 8.44
N ILE A 338 -43.58 -5.63 7.80
CA ILE A 338 -43.32 -4.32 8.40
C ILE A 338 -44.02 -3.23 7.60
N GLU A 339 -44.03 -1.99 8.11
CA GLU A 339 -44.57 -0.85 7.37
C GLU A 339 -43.79 -0.62 6.06
N ASP A 340 -44.49 -0.36 4.96
CA ASP A 340 -43.86 -0.17 3.62
C ASP A 340 -42.90 1.00 3.59
N SER A 341 -43.12 2.03 4.38
CA SER A 341 -42.20 3.16 4.55
C SER A 341 -40.85 2.76 5.19
N ARG A 342 -40.76 1.57 5.75
CA ARG A 342 -39.55 1.04 6.39
C ARG A 342 -38.84 0.02 5.51
N LYS A 343 -39.43 -0.36 4.38
CA LYS A 343 -38.84 -1.24 3.38
C LYS A 343 -38.10 -0.41 2.34
N VAL A 344 -36.78 -0.53 2.29
CA VAL A 344 -35.96 0.18 1.29
C VAL A 344 -35.41 -0.85 0.32
N PRO A 345 -35.78 -0.81 -0.98
CA PRO A 345 -35.22 -1.70 -2.00
C PRO A 345 -33.69 -1.65 -1.98
N LEU A 346 -33.04 -2.81 -1.89
CA LEU A 346 -31.59 -2.94 -1.70
C LEU A 346 -30.96 -3.73 -2.83
N ALA A 347 -29.91 -3.16 -3.47
CA ALA A 347 -29.07 -3.90 -4.40
C ALA A 347 -27.85 -4.49 -3.68
N THR A 348 -27.56 -5.73 -4.01
CA THR A 348 -26.34 -6.45 -3.61
C THR A 348 -25.42 -6.63 -4.81
N GLY A 349 -24.16 -7.05 -4.61
CA GLY A 349 -23.24 -7.31 -5.71
C GLY A 349 -23.72 -8.39 -6.69
N LYS A 350 -24.69 -9.23 -6.29
CA LYS A 350 -25.30 -10.27 -7.13
C LYS A 350 -26.33 -9.71 -8.12
N ASP A 351 -26.89 -8.55 -7.80
CA ASP A 351 -27.88 -7.87 -8.63
C ASP A 351 -27.25 -7.13 -9.82
N ILE A 352 -25.93 -7.10 -9.89
CA ILE A 352 -25.20 -6.46 -10.99
C ILE A 352 -24.60 -7.56 -11.88
N VAL A 353 -25.18 -7.71 -13.06
CA VAL A 353 -24.81 -8.71 -14.06
C VAL A 353 -24.44 -8.01 -15.37
N ASN A 354 -23.18 -8.15 -15.79
CA ASN A 354 -22.67 -7.55 -17.04
C ASN A 354 -23.01 -6.06 -17.21
N GLY A 355 -22.88 -5.29 -16.11
CA GLY A 355 -23.14 -3.86 -16.13
C GLY A 355 -24.61 -3.45 -16.14
N THR A 356 -25.52 -4.41 -15.93
CA THR A 356 -26.95 -4.17 -15.82
C THR A 356 -27.42 -4.48 -14.39
N LEU A 357 -28.29 -3.62 -13.85
CA LEU A 357 -28.95 -3.85 -12.57
C LEU A 357 -30.18 -4.76 -12.78
N ILE A 358 -30.15 -5.94 -12.17
CA ILE A 358 -31.26 -6.89 -12.11
C ILE A 358 -31.60 -7.10 -10.65
N TRP A 359 -32.51 -6.30 -10.13
CA TRP A 359 -32.87 -6.35 -8.72
C TRP A 359 -33.56 -7.66 -8.32
N SER A 360 -33.03 -8.33 -7.30
CA SER A 360 -33.49 -9.64 -6.82
C SER A 360 -34.66 -9.58 -5.82
N GLY A 361 -35.30 -8.44 -5.64
CA GLY A 361 -36.42 -8.28 -4.70
C GLY A 361 -36.02 -8.11 -3.24
N LYS A 362 -34.75 -7.84 -2.94
CA LYS A 362 -34.29 -7.62 -1.56
C LYS A 362 -34.54 -6.19 -1.09
N ALA A 363 -34.87 -6.06 0.21
CA ALA A 363 -34.97 -4.78 0.88
C ALA A 363 -34.16 -4.76 2.17
N VAL A 364 -33.76 -3.56 2.60
CA VAL A 364 -33.23 -3.32 3.94
C VAL A 364 -34.30 -2.67 4.83
N VAL A 365 -34.42 -3.18 6.05
CA VAL A 365 -35.24 -2.56 7.08
C VAL A 365 -34.58 -1.25 7.50
N ASN A 366 -35.26 -0.12 7.28
CA ASN A 366 -34.75 1.21 7.58
C ASN A 366 -35.21 1.73 8.95
N PRO A 367 -34.33 1.73 9.97
CA PRO A 367 -34.67 2.27 11.30
C PRO A 367 -34.43 3.79 11.41
N TRP A 368 -34.18 4.49 10.28
CA TRP A 368 -33.89 5.92 10.30
C TRP A 368 -35.02 6.73 9.69
N ASP A 369 -35.24 7.92 10.23
CA ASP A 369 -36.13 8.91 9.65
C ASP A 369 -35.44 9.76 8.56
N ALA A 370 -36.15 10.73 8.00
CA ALA A 370 -35.63 11.62 6.97
C ALA A 370 -34.50 12.54 7.48
N ASP A 371 -34.47 12.84 8.78
CA ASP A 371 -33.45 13.65 9.43
C ASP A 371 -32.22 12.83 9.84
N GLY A 372 -32.21 11.53 9.57
CA GLY A 372 -31.14 10.61 9.95
C GLY A 372 -31.08 10.35 11.46
N LYS A 373 -32.23 10.47 12.17
CA LYS A 373 -32.42 10.02 13.54
C LYS A 373 -33.07 8.65 13.56
N LEU A 374 -32.87 7.88 14.63
CA LEU A 374 -33.62 6.65 14.82
C LEU A 374 -35.09 6.94 15.00
N ILE A 375 -35.93 6.16 14.31
CA ILE A 375 -37.39 6.22 14.48
C ILE A 375 -37.77 5.82 15.91
N LYS A 376 -38.92 6.27 16.36
CA LYS A 376 -39.55 5.70 17.56
C LYS A 376 -40.28 4.43 17.11
N LEU A 377 -39.96 3.29 17.70
CA LEU A 377 -40.55 2.01 17.32
C LEU A 377 -42.06 1.97 17.59
N GLU A 378 -42.52 2.66 18.62
CA GLU A 378 -43.95 2.81 18.97
C GLU A 378 -44.80 3.37 17.82
N ASP A 379 -44.21 4.18 16.92
CA ASP A 379 -44.88 4.73 15.75
C ASP A 379 -44.95 3.70 14.59
N PHE A 380 -44.25 2.56 14.70
CA PHE A 380 -44.12 1.52 13.66
C PHE A 380 -44.27 0.11 14.25
N PRO A 381 -45.49 -0.26 14.70
CA PRO A 381 -45.71 -1.46 15.51
C PRO A 381 -45.35 -2.78 14.82
N ARG A 382 -45.47 -2.89 13.48
CA ARG A 382 -45.05 -4.08 12.74
C ARG A 382 -43.51 -4.18 12.68
N THR A 383 -42.83 -3.07 12.44
CA THR A 383 -41.37 -2.99 12.46
C THR A 383 -40.84 -3.29 13.86
N GLU A 384 -41.49 -2.79 14.93
CA GLU A 384 -41.14 -3.10 16.31
C GLU A 384 -41.27 -4.60 16.60
N ALA A 385 -42.41 -5.20 16.24
CA ALA A 385 -42.67 -6.62 16.44
C ALA A 385 -41.59 -7.48 15.69
N TYR A 386 -41.28 -7.12 14.47
CA TYR A 386 -40.25 -7.80 13.66
C TYR A 386 -38.86 -7.71 14.32
N LEU A 387 -38.41 -6.50 14.65
CA LEU A 387 -37.06 -6.30 15.22
C LEU A 387 -36.94 -6.91 16.62
N SER A 388 -38.00 -6.89 17.43
CA SER A 388 -38.02 -7.46 18.78
C SER A 388 -37.82 -8.97 18.78
N GLN A 389 -38.23 -9.70 17.74
CA GLN A 389 -37.94 -11.13 17.58
C GLN A 389 -36.43 -11.40 17.48
N HIS A 390 -35.65 -10.41 17.15
CA HIS A 390 -34.20 -10.48 16.99
C HIS A 390 -33.41 -9.71 18.06
N TYR A 391 -34.09 -9.27 19.15
CA TYR A 391 -33.54 -8.38 20.18
C TYR A 391 -32.20 -8.85 20.73
N GLU A 392 -32.10 -10.09 21.20
CA GLU A 392 -30.86 -10.61 21.80
C GLU A 392 -29.66 -10.56 20.84
N ARG A 393 -29.90 -10.90 19.57
CA ARG A 393 -28.86 -10.88 18.52
C ARG A 393 -28.42 -9.45 18.24
N LEU A 394 -29.35 -8.52 18.17
CA LEU A 394 -29.09 -7.13 17.85
C LEU A 394 -28.36 -6.40 19.00
N CYS A 395 -28.67 -6.71 20.26
CA CYS A 395 -27.98 -6.17 21.44
C CYS A 395 -26.51 -6.62 21.56
N ARG A 396 -26.16 -7.81 21.08
CA ARG A 396 -24.77 -8.34 21.13
C ARG A 396 -23.81 -7.60 20.19
N ARG A 397 -24.31 -6.82 19.24
CA ARG A 397 -23.46 -6.09 18.29
C ARG A 397 -22.70 -4.95 18.97
N HIS A 398 -21.49 -4.68 18.49
CA HIS A 398 -20.65 -3.59 18.99
C HIS A 398 -21.38 -2.23 18.94
N THR A 399 -22.22 -2.01 17.92
CA THR A 399 -22.99 -0.78 17.72
C THR A 399 -24.04 -0.53 18.80
N ALA A 400 -24.56 -1.59 19.42
CA ALA A 400 -25.54 -1.53 20.49
C ALA A 400 -24.92 -1.44 21.89
N LYS A 401 -23.64 -1.89 22.08
CA LYS A 401 -23.02 -2.02 23.41
C LYS A 401 -22.93 -0.72 24.21
N ARG A 402 -22.89 0.44 23.57
CA ARG A 402 -22.81 1.74 24.27
C ARG A 402 -24.12 2.17 24.94
N ASN A 403 -25.27 1.79 24.38
CA ASN A 403 -26.57 2.03 24.92
C ASN A 403 -27.57 0.98 24.36
N PRO A 404 -27.61 -0.23 24.96
CA PRO A 404 -28.45 -1.31 24.45
C PRO A 404 -29.94 -0.96 24.40
N ASP A 405 -30.42 -0.19 25.34
CA ASP A 405 -31.88 0.08 25.50
C ASP A 405 -32.41 0.98 24.37
N THR A 406 -31.59 1.85 23.82
CA THR A 406 -32.03 2.83 22.83
C THR A 406 -31.44 2.65 21.45
N LEU A 407 -30.30 1.92 21.31
CA LEU A 407 -29.55 1.80 20.06
C LEU A 407 -29.56 0.38 19.48
N TRP A 408 -30.27 -0.56 20.09
CA TRP A 408 -30.19 -1.98 19.73
C TRP A 408 -30.68 -2.27 18.30
N TYR A 409 -31.62 -1.48 17.77
CA TYR A 409 -32.20 -1.67 16.43
C TYR A 409 -31.53 -0.83 15.33
N ARG A 410 -30.47 -0.07 15.65
CA ARG A 410 -29.74 0.71 14.64
C ARG A 410 -28.88 -0.18 13.71
N THR A 411 -28.73 0.25 12.47
CA THR A 411 -27.69 -0.25 11.57
C THR A 411 -26.33 0.40 11.87
N ILE A 412 -25.21 -0.15 11.35
CA ILE A 412 -23.90 0.50 11.50
C ILE A 412 -23.93 1.87 10.84
N ASP A 413 -24.31 1.92 9.55
CA ASP A 413 -24.44 3.15 8.80
C ASP A 413 -25.88 3.65 8.82
N LYS A 414 -26.05 4.95 8.67
CA LYS A 414 -27.35 5.55 8.44
C LYS A 414 -27.82 5.28 7.02
N ILE A 415 -29.12 5.13 6.85
CA ILE A 415 -29.77 5.01 5.55
C ILE A 415 -30.37 6.36 5.18
N ASP A 416 -29.75 7.04 4.22
CA ASP A 416 -30.29 8.27 3.62
C ASP A 416 -31.26 7.90 2.49
N SER A 417 -32.57 7.90 2.78
CA SER A 417 -33.57 7.52 1.77
C SER A 417 -33.58 8.43 0.54
N SER A 418 -33.00 9.64 0.60
CA SER A 418 -32.87 10.50 -0.57
C SER A 418 -31.95 9.92 -1.64
N LEU A 419 -31.03 9.03 -1.26
CA LEU A 419 -30.14 8.36 -2.20
C LEU A 419 -30.86 7.38 -3.13
N ILE A 420 -32.00 6.82 -2.70
CA ILE A 420 -32.77 5.88 -3.55
C ILE A 420 -33.21 6.57 -4.81
N GLN A 421 -33.75 7.78 -4.71
CA GLN A 421 -34.33 8.53 -5.82
C GLN A 421 -33.29 9.21 -6.72
N LYS A 422 -32.02 9.13 -6.36
CA LYS A 422 -30.92 9.72 -7.16
C LYS A 422 -30.43 8.69 -8.18
N GLU A 423 -30.28 9.15 -9.43
CA GLU A 423 -29.50 8.41 -10.42
C GLU A 423 -28.09 8.18 -9.91
N LYS A 424 -27.55 6.97 -10.14
CA LYS A 424 -26.23 6.60 -9.68
C LYS A 424 -25.62 5.44 -10.45
N LEU A 425 -24.30 5.39 -10.49
CA LEU A 425 -23.58 4.18 -10.90
C LEU A 425 -23.36 3.29 -9.68
N LEU A 426 -23.52 1.99 -9.86
CA LEU A 426 -23.32 0.96 -8.85
C LEU A 426 -22.11 0.12 -9.22
N ILE A 427 -21.12 0.02 -8.31
CA ILE A 427 -19.82 -0.63 -8.55
C ILE A 427 -19.57 -1.65 -7.43
N PRO A 428 -19.65 -2.95 -7.70
CA PRO A 428 -19.31 -3.99 -6.72
C PRO A 428 -17.85 -3.93 -6.29
N ASP A 429 -17.55 -4.16 -5.00
CA ASP A 429 -16.19 -4.03 -4.42
C ASP A 429 -15.17 -4.95 -5.10
N ILE A 430 -15.52 -6.24 -5.28
CA ILE A 430 -14.58 -7.24 -5.80
C ILE A 430 -15.04 -7.70 -7.19
N ARG A 431 -14.23 -7.40 -8.20
CA ARG A 431 -14.45 -7.81 -9.61
C ARG A 431 -13.11 -7.99 -10.31
N SER A 432 -13.15 -8.66 -11.46
CA SER A 432 -11.98 -8.82 -12.34
C SER A 432 -11.71 -7.58 -13.20
N ASN A 433 -12.79 -6.84 -13.55
CA ASN A 433 -12.72 -5.68 -14.43
C ASN A 433 -13.88 -4.70 -14.19
N SER A 434 -13.95 -3.63 -15.01
CA SER A 434 -14.93 -2.55 -14.93
C SER A 434 -16.27 -2.85 -15.63
N GLN A 435 -16.44 -3.99 -16.29
CA GLN A 435 -17.69 -4.32 -16.98
C GLN A 435 -18.89 -4.46 -16.04
N SER A 436 -18.66 -4.67 -14.76
CA SER A 436 -19.69 -4.77 -13.72
C SER A 436 -20.19 -3.42 -13.19
N ILE A 437 -19.92 -2.28 -13.85
CA ILE A 437 -20.45 -0.98 -13.45
C ILE A 437 -21.85 -0.81 -14.03
N ALA A 438 -22.88 -0.74 -13.16
CA ALA A 438 -24.27 -0.62 -13.58
C ALA A 438 -24.82 0.79 -13.33
N TYR A 439 -25.75 1.23 -14.20
CA TYR A 439 -26.50 2.47 -14.02
C TYR A 439 -27.84 2.17 -13.36
N ASP A 440 -28.20 2.93 -12.32
CA ASP A 440 -29.48 2.90 -11.63
C ASP A 440 -30.18 4.25 -11.77
N THR A 441 -31.41 4.24 -12.27
CA THR A 441 -32.28 5.41 -12.47
C THR A 441 -32.87 5.97 -11.17
N GLY A 442 -32.46 5.44 -10.01
CA GLY A 442 -33.02 5.86 -8.72
C GLY A 442 -34.04 4.86 -8.18
N THR A 443 -33.77 3.58 -8.25
CA THR A 443 -34.68 2.51 -7.86
C THR A 443 -34.27 1.72 -6.63
N VAL A 444 -32.96 1.66 -6.31
CA VAL A 444 -32.43 0.84 -5.22
C VAL A 444 -31.42 1.60 -4.35
N TYR A 445 -31.28 1.14 -3.11
CA TYR A 445 -30.19 1.52 -2.22
C TYR A 445 -29.03 0.53 -2.32
N PRO A 446 -27.75 0.96 -2.33
CA PRO A 446 -26.63 0.02 -2.40
C PRO A 446 -26.31 -0.61 -1.04
N HIS A 447 -25.99 -1.92 -1.04
CA HIS A 447 -25.44 -2.65 0.10
C HIS A 447 -23.94 -2.32 0.29
N HIS A 448 -23.37 -2.51 1.48
CA HIS A 448 -21.96 -2.19 1.79
C HIS A 448 -20.90 -2.86 0.89
N GLY A 449 -21.26 -3.89 0.16
CA GLY A 449 -20.42 -4.51 -0.88
C GLY A 449 -20.46 -3.79 -2.24
N ILE A 450 -21.15 -2.65 -2.33
CA ILE A 450 -21.28 -1.82 -3.54
C ILE A 450 -20.86 -0.40 -3.23
N TYR A 451 -19.97 0.15 -4.02
CA TYR A 451 -19.72 1.59 -4.10
C TYR A 451 -20.68 2.23 -5.09
N TYR A 452 -20.94 3.51 -4.93
CA TYR A 452 -21.79 4.24 -5.87
C TYR A 452 -21.17 5.57 -6.26
N ILE A 453 -21.50 6.04 -7.46
CA ILE A 453 -21.14 7.38 -7.96
C ILE A 453 -22.43 8.12 -8.29
N THR A 454 -22.60 9.32 -7.73
CA THR A 454 -23.58 10.32 -8.16
C THR A 454 -22.85 11.49 -8.80
N SER A 455 -23.52 12.27 -9.64
CA SER A 455 -22.91 13.44 -10.28
C SER A 455 -23.84 14.64 -10.27
N SER A 456 -23.26 15.83 -10.17
CA SER A 456 -23.93 17.12 -10.37
C SER A 456 -23.64 17.73 -11.73
N SER A 457 -22.69 17.17 -12.49
CA SER A 457 -22.26 17.74 -13.79
C SER A 457 -22.22 16.70 -14.90
N TRP A 458 -21.63 15.52 -14.68
CA TRP A 458 -21.55 14.44 -15.68
C TRP A 458 -22.91 13.75 -15.86
N ASP A 459 -23.30 13.49 -17.11
CA ASP A 459 -24.31 12.48 -17.41
C ASP A 459 -23.76 11.10 -16.98
N LEU A 460 -24.50 10.39 -16.13
CA LEU A 460 -23.99 9.14 -15.55
C LEU A 460 -23.92 8.00 -16.57
N ARG A 461 -24.68 8.05 -17.65
CA ARG A 461 -24.59 7.06 -18.76
C ARG A 461 -23.28 7.24 -19.51
N ALA A 462 -22.96 8.49 -19.84
CA ALA A 462 -21.68 8.85 -20.46
C ALA A 462 -20.49 8.47 -19.58
N LEU A 463 -20.60 8.71 -18.27
CA LEU A 463 -19.58 8.31 -17.31
C LEU A 463 -19.44 6.78 -17.22
N GLN A 464 -20.56 6.06 -17.20
CA GLN A 464 -20.56 4.58 -17.23
C GLN A 464 -19.79 4.05 -18.43
N ALA A 465 -20.06 4.58 -19.63
CA ALA A 465 -19.41 4.15 -20.85
C ALA A 465 -17.90 4.35 -20.79
N LEU A 466 -17.44 5.52 -20.34
CA LEU A 466 -16.00 5.82 -20.20
C LEU A 466 -15.33 4.94 -19.15
N LEU A 467 -15.96 4.72 -17.99
CA LEU A 467 -15.42 3.86 -16.93
C LEU A 467 -15.35 2.40 -17.36
N ARG A 468 -16.38 1.89 -18.06
CA ARG A 468 -16.44 0.53 -18.59
C ARG A 468 -15.46 0.28 -19.73
N PHE A 469 -15.12 1.29 -20.51
CA PHE A 469 -14.10 1.20 -21.56
C PHE A 469 -12.76 0.67 -21.06
N GLY A 470 -12.53 0.69 -19.74
CA GLY A 470 -11.33 0.21 -19.05
C GLY A 470 -10.70 1.23 -18.13
N LEU A 471 -11.17 2.50 -18.16
CA LEU A 471 -10.58 3.57 -17.36
C LEU A 471 -10.63 3.27 -15.86
N ALA A 472 -11.76 2.76 -15.35
CA ALA A 472 -11.86 2.38 -13.94
C ALA A 472 -10.92 1.21 -13.59
N SER A 473 -10.82 0.21 -14.46
CA SER A 473 -9.89 -0.91 -14.29
C SER A 473 -8.43 -0.45 -14.27
N LEU A 474 -8.04 0.47 -15.16
CA LEU A 474 -6.70 1.04 -15.21
C LEU A 474 -6.31 1.65 -13.86
N PHE A 475 -7.08 2.60 -13.35
CA PHE A 475 -6.79 3.27 -12.07
C PHE A 475 -6.83 2.31 -10.89
N VAL A 476 -7.85 1.45 -10.83
CA VAL A 476 -7.99 0.50 -9.74
C VAL A 476 -6.84 -0.49 -9.71
N ARG A 477 -6.44 -1.08 -10.84
CA ARG A 477 -5.31 -2.03 -10.92
C ARG A 477 -3.98 -1.38 -10.56
N THR A 478 -3.77 -0.12 -10.98
CA THR A 478 -2.54 0.62 -10.73
C THR A 478 -2.38 0.99 -9.25
N TYR A 479 -3.47 1.33 -8.56
CA TYR A 479 -3.45 1.74 -7.15
C TYR A 479 -3.79 0.65 -6.14
N SER A 480 -4.49 -0.42 -6.54
CA SER A 480 -4.82 -1.53 -5.64
C SER A 480 -3.63 -2.43 -5.36
N THR A 481 -3.64 -3.02 -4.17
CA THR A 481 -2.90 -4.25 -3.93
C THR A 481 -3.55 -5.40 -4.71
N ARG A 482 -2.74 -6.18 -5.42
CA ARG A 482 -3.23 -7.32 -6.20
C ARG A 482 -3.79 -8.40 -5.27
N LEU A 483 -4.92 -8.98 -5.64
CA LEU A 483 -5.48 -10.16 -5.01
C LEU A 483 -5.15 -11.41 -5.84
N GLY A 484 -5.12 -12.58 -5.22
CA GLY A 484 -5.00 -13.85 -5.95
C GLY A 484 -6.13 -14.01 -6.97
N GLY A 485 -5.85 -14.69 -8.10
CA GLY A 485 -6.85 -14.97 -9.13
C GLY A 485 -7.21 -13.81 -10.06
N GLY A 486 -6.43 -12.72 -10.08
CA GLY A 486 -6.65 -11.58 -10.99
C GLY A 486 -7.76 -10.61 -10.57
N TYR A 487 -8.38 -10.81 -9.41
CA TYR A 487 -9.38 -9.91 -8.87
C TYR A 487 -8.75 -8.63 -8.31
N VAL A 488 -9.47 -7.52 -8.42
CA VAL A 488 -9.12 -6.23 -7.84
C VAL A 488 -10.28 -5.68 -6.99
N ARG A 489 -9.95 -4.76 -6.09
CA ARG A 489 -10.95 -4.13 -5.24
C ARG A 489 -11.24 -2.71 -5.71
N PHE A 490 -12.46 -2.48 -6.16
CA PHE A 490 -12.96 -1.17 -6.59
C PHE A 490 -13.31 -0.26 -5.41
N GLN A 491 -12.41 -0.15 -4.44
CA GLN A 491 -12.62 0.65 -3.23
C GLN A 491 -12.71 2.13 -3.54
N ALA A 492 -13.48 2.87 -2.74
CA ALA A 492 -13.67 4.31 -2.90
C ALA A 492 -12.35 5.09 -2.99
N GLN A 493 -11.33 4.70 -2.22
CA GLN A 493 -10.01 5.35 -2.25
C GLN A 493 -9.34 5.26 -3.63
N ASN A 494 -9.52 4.15 -4.36
CA ASN A 494 -8.97 3.94 -5.69
C ASN A 494 -9.86 4.61 -6.76
N LEU A 495 -11.19 4.51 -6.62
CA LEU A 495 -12.14 5.18 -7.50
C LEU A 495 -11.98 6.70 -7.49
N ARG A 496 -11.70 7.30 -6.32
CA ARG A 496 -11.43 8.75 -6.19
C ARG A 496 -10.18 9.21 -6.92
N ARG A 497 -9.28 8.27 -7.28
CA ARG A 497 -8.08 8.56 -8.05
C ARG A 497 -8.31 8.62 -9.55
N ILE A 498 -9.50 8.26 -10.03
CA ILE A 498 -9.82 8.33 -11.45
C ILE A 498 -9.83 9.81 -11.88
N HIS A 499 -9.08 10.15 -12.92
CA HIS A 499 -9.02 11.48 -13.51
C HIS A 499 -9.78 11.48 -14.83
N ILE A 500 -10.66 12.45 -14.99
CA ILE A 500 -11.52 12.60 -16.16
C ILE A 500 -11.61 14.07 -16.61
N PRO A 501 -11.86 14.33 -17.89
CA PRO A 501 -12.14 15.69 -18.37
C PRO A 501 -13.33 16.31 -17.63
N GLU A 502 -13.37 17.63 -17.54
CA GLU A 502 -14.59 18.32 -17.10
C GLU A 502 -15.71 18.15 -18.13
N TRP A 503 -16.90 17.79 -17.67
CA TRP A 503 -18.05 17.62 -18.57
C TRP A 503 -18.34 18.85 -19.42
N SER A 504 -18.20 20.05 -18.84
CA SER A 504 -18.40 21.33 -19.52
C SER A 504 -17.45 21.57 -20.68
N SER A 505 -16.24 21.00 -20.63
CA SER A 505 -15.21 21.16 -21.68
C SER A 505 -15.45 20.27 -22.89
N LEU A 506 -16.31 19.27 -22.79
CA LEU A 506 -16.58 18.34 -23.87
C LEU A 506 -17.49 18.94 -24.94
N SER A 507 -17.21 18.65 -26.23
CA SER A 507 -18.06 19.05 -27.33
C SER A 507 -19.45 18.36 -27.25
N SER A 508 -20.48 18.99 -27.82
CA SER A 508 -21.82 18.37 -27.89
C SER A 508 -21.79 17.02 -28.58
N LYS A 509 -20.96 16.85 -29.62
CA LYS A 509 -20.76 15.58 -30.33
C LYS A 509 -20.19 14.53 -29.40
N SER A 510 -19.13 14.85 -28.64
CA SER A 510 -18.50 13.92 -27.70
C SER A 510 -19.48 13.48 -26.59
N LYS A 511 -20.27 14.41 -26.08
CA LYS A 511 -21.31 14.14 -25.08
C LYS A 511 -22.34 13.14 -25.60
N MET A 512 -22.88 13.36 -26.81
CA MET A 512 -23.85 12.45 -27.41
C MET A 512 -23.24 11.07 -27.70
N THR A 513 -22.05 11.01 -28.28
CA THR A 513 -21.36 9.73 -28.52
C THR A 513 -21.20 8.90 -27.26
N LEU A 514 -20.82 9.52 -26.12
CA LEU A 514 -20.71 8.83 -24.83
C LEU A 514 -22.06 8.36 -24.29
N ILE A 515 -23.12 9.18 -24.43
CA ILE A 515 -24.45 8.82 -23.94
C ILE A 515 -25.05 7.69 -24.77
N ASP A 516 -24.95 7.76 -26.09
CA ASP A 516 -25.53 6.80 -27.02
C ASP A 516 -24.86 5.41 -26.92
N SER A 517 -23.57 5.36 -26.56
CA SER A 517 -22.81 4.11 -26.37
C SER A 517 -23.30 3.24 -25.20
N GLN A 518 -24.24 3.70 -24.39
CA GLN A 518 -24.86 2.89 -23.33
C GLN A 518 -25.82 1.81 -23.90
N HIS A 519 -26.44 2.06 -25.03
CA HIS A 519 -27.54 1.23 -25.55
C HIS A 519 -27.10 0.07 -26.45
N ASP A 520 -25.89 0.13 -26.94
CA ASP A 520 -25.28 -0.96 -27.69
C ASP A 520 -24.09 -1.52 -26.87
N ASP A 521 -23.89 -2.84 -26.92
CA ASP A 521 -22.58 -3.45 -26.67
C ASP A 521 -21.52 -2.92 -27.67
N ALA A 522 -21.88 -1.88 -28.46
CA ALA A 522 -21.03 -1.12 -29.35
C ALA A 522 -19.95 -0.42 -28.51
N HIS A 523 -18.81 -1.07 -28.47
CA HIS A 523 -17.61 -0.54 -27.87
C HIS A 523 -17.35 0.88 -28.39
N LEU A 524 -17.13 1.83 -27.47
CA LEU A 524 -16.58 3.13 -27.83
C LEU A 524 -15.37 2.95 -28.75
N ASP A 525 -15.33 3.66 -29.85
CA ASP A 525 -14.16 3.64 -30.76
C ASP A 525 -12.90 4.06 -29.97
N PRO A 526 -11.85 3.23 -29.92
CA PRO A 526 -10.61 3.58 -29.25
C PRO A 526 -10.00 4.92 -29.73
N ARG A 527 -10.18 5.28 -31.00
CA ARG A 527 -9.72 6.58 -31.54
C ARG A 527 -10.45 7.73 -30.91
N PHE A 528 -11.77 7.60 -30.73
CA PHE A 528 -12.58 8.62 -30.07
C PHE A 528 -12.17 8.79 -28.60
N VAL A 529 -11.94 7.69 -27.87
CA VAL A 529 -11.51 7.75 -26.48
C VAL A 529 -10.08 8.28 -26.36
N ALA A 530 -9.19 7.94 -27.30
CA ALA A 530 -7.83 8.46 -27.35
C ALA A 530 -7.82 9.99 -27.48
N ASP A 531 -8.63 10.54 -28.40
CA ASP A 531 -8.81 11.98 -28.57
C ASP A 531 -9.42 12.64 -27.34
N LEU A 532 -10.45 12.01 -26.73
CA LEU A 532 -11.11 12.50 -25.51
C LEU A 532 -10.15 12.59 -24.33
N LEU A 533 -9.32 11.57 -24.14
CA LEU A 533 -8.36 11.49 -23.03
C LEU A 533 -7.00 12.11 -23.38
N GLN A 534 -6.82 12.60 -24.61
CA GLN A 534 -5.58 13.22 -25.12
C GLN A 534 -4.37 12.28 -24.95
N ILE A 535 -4.54 11.01 -25.27
CA ILE A 535 -3.51 9.96 -25.20
C ILE A 535 -3.30 9.34 -26.60
N SER A 536 -2.23 8.57 -26.76
CA SER A 536 -1.99 7.83 -28.00
C SER A 536 -3.03 6.71 -28.21
N ILE A 537 -3.23 6.30 -29.45
CA ILE A 537 -4.12 5.16 -29.78
C ILE A 537 -3.62 3.89 -29.09
N SER A 538 -2.31 3.63 -29.08
CA SER A 538 -1.71 2.48 -28.40
C SER A 538 -2.04 2.46 -26.89
N GLN A 539 -1.90 3.61 -26.22
CA GLN A 539 -2.27 3.74 -24.80
C GLN A 539 -3.76 3.49 -24.58
N CYS A 540 -4.61 3.98 -25.51
CA CYS A 540 -6.05 3.77 -25.43
C CYS A 540 -6.43 2.29 -25.64
N GLU A 541 -5.82 1.60 -26.60
CA GLU A 541 -5.97 0.16 -26.81
C GLU A 541 -5.54 -0.63 -25.57
N ARG A 542 -4.45 -0.22 -24.92
CA ARG A 542 -4.03 -0.81 -23.64
C ARG A 542 -5.07 -0.65 -22.54
N ILE A 543 -5.68 0.53 -22.41
CA ILE A 543 -6.81 0.75 -21.48
C ILE A 543 -7.95 -0.20 -21.80
N HIS A 544 -8.32 -0.33 -23.06
CA HIS A 544 -9.44 -1.18 -23.51
C HIS A 544 -9.21 -2.66 -23.18
N THR A 545 -7.98 -3.16 -23.24
CA THR A 545 -7.66 -4.54 -22.85
C THR A 545 -7.90 -4.84 -21.36
N LEU A 546 -8.08 -3.81 -20.53
CA LEU A 546 -8.35 -3.93 -19.08
C LEU A 546 -9.87 -3.91 -18.76
N ALA A 547 -10.72 -3.68 -19.76
CA ALA A 547 -12.17 -3.56 -19.63
C ALA A 547 -12.87 -4.83 -19.16
#